data_29ddfa2895d40afc13465f9238ebab17
#
_entry.id   29ddfa2895d40afc13465f9238ebab17
#
_cell.length_a   1.000
_cell.length_b   1.000
_cell.length_c   1.000
_cell.angle_alpha   90.00
_cell.angle_beta   90.00
_cell.angle_gamma   90.00
#
_symmetry.space_group_name_H-M   'P 1'
#
loop_
_entity.id
_entity.type
_entity.pdbx_description
1 polymer ?
#
loop_
_entity_poly.entity_id
_entity_poly.type
_entity_poly.pdbx_seq_one_letter_code
_entity_poly.pdbx_strand_id
1 'polypeptide(L)'
;MSTQVHANLTEEQVTEISDDLGEPEWLLETRLEALEAMEDLEMPEVIRTPGRDWTNLDALEYREFVDPLDRAQEKDRVEAEGVDVLAWEEALEQHGDRIEEHFGSIVDPQRNYLTALSTALFSAGTVVYVPEGVAAEDVKIRTRMNSQSLFNYTLVITGESASVTILERQSTGDESEAQSASDASGEAASPRFYSGVVEAVAEENAHIQYGALQNLSEETYNYQVKRGHAARHGQVNWIEGNIGTRLTKTSVETRLLGEGSESRIVGAFFGHEDQHFDLGSRVWHENEHTTADLVTRGVLDDSSRSVYEGVQDVGREAWDTNSYQRENTLLLSDDAEADASPKLIINNHDTEASHSATVGQVDDEEMLYMTSRGLDEERATNMLVEGFFVPVLEEVAVDELREDLGDLIAARLR
;
A
#
# COMPACT_ATOMS: atom_id res chain seq x y z
N MET A 1 25.58 -13.63 -8.46
CA MET A 1 25.28 -14.43 -7.25
C MET A 1 24.98 -13.39 -6.19
N SER A 2 23.70 -13.10 -5.99
CA SER A 2 23.24 -12.23 -4.90
C SER A 2 23.53 -12.97 -3.60
N THR A 3 24.33 -12.39 -2.73
CA THR A 3 24.47 -12.86 -1.35
C THR A 3 23.19 -12.44 -0.65
N GLN A 4 22.21 -13.32 -0.57
CA GLN A 4 21.01 -13.09 0.22
C GLN A 4 21.45 -12.86 1.66
N VAL A 5 21.20 -11.64 2.15
CA VAL A 5 21.45 -11.30 3.53
C VAL A 5 20.20 -11.72 4.32
N HIS A 6 20.21 -12.96 4.80
CA HIS A 6 19.12 -13.46 5.64
C HIS A 6 19.13 -12.74 7.00
N ALA A 7 17.97 -12.27 7.45
CA ALA A 7 17.78 -11.92 8.85
C ALA A 7 18.11 -13.18 9.70
N ASN A 8 18.95 -13.06 10.71
CA ASN A 8 19.26 -14.19 11.60
C ASN A 8 18.11 -14.39 12.60
N LEU A 9 16.95 -14.78 12.10
CA LEU A 9 15.80 -15.12 12.92
C LEU A 9 15.89 -16.58 13.36
N THR A 10 15.46 -16.83 14.59
CA THR A 10 15.40 -18.17 15.17
C THR A 10 13.95 -18.55 15.45
N GLU A 11 13.65 -19.84 15.44
CA GLU A 11 12.36 -20.37 15.88
C GLU A 11 12.01 -19.91 17.31
N GLU A 12 13.01 -19.77 18.20
CA GLU A 12 12.85 -19.32 19.58
C GLU A 12 12.28 -17.86 19.63
N GLN A 13 12.79 -16.97 18.78
CA GLN A 13 12.30 -15.58 18.70
C GLN A 13 10.87 -15.50 18.16
N VAL A 14 10.55 -16.29 17.14
CA VAL A 14 9.19 -16.35 16.57
C VAL A 14 8.21 -16.94 17.60
N THR A 15 8.63 -17.97 18.34
CA THR A 15 7.82 -18.57 19.41
C THR A 15 7.58 -17.57 20.54
N GLU A 16 8.61 -16.79 20.92
CA GLU A 16 8.45 -15.74 21.95
C GLU A 16 7.43 -14.67 21.55
N ILE A 17 7.42 -14.26 20.28
CA ILE A 17 6.39 -13.33 19.76
C ILE A 17 4.99 -13.95 19.91
N SER A 18 4.83 -15.19 19.51
CA SER A 18 3.55 -15.89 19.54
C SER A 18 3.06 -16.11 20.99
N ASP A 19 3.95 -16.51 21.90
CA ASP A 19 3.65 -16.70 23.32
C ASP A 19 3.21 -15.37 23.97
N ASP A 20 3.89 -14.29 23.66
CA ASP A 20 3.60 -12.95 24.17
C ASP A 20 2.28 -12.37 23.64
N LEU A 21 1.87 -12.75 22.42
CA LEU A 21 0.58 -12.35 21.82
C LEU A 21 -0.56 -13.33 22.19
N GLY A 22 -0.26 -14.43 22.90
CA GLY A 22 -1.25 -15.42 23.29
C GLY A 22 -1.88 -16.14 22.09
N GLU A 23 -1.12 -16.37 21.04
CA GLU A 23 -1.61 -16.88 19.77
C GLU A 23 -2.01 -18.37 19.84
N PRO A 24 -3.00 -18.81 19.04
CA PRO A 24 -3.32 -20.22 18.89
C PRO A 24 -2.23 -20.98 18.13
N GLU A 25 -2.16 -22.29 18.33
CA GLU A 25 -1.14 -23.18 17.74
C GLU A 25 -1.04 -23.08 16.20
N TRP A 26 -2.18 -22.96 15.50
CA TRP A 26 -2.19 -22.83 14.04
C TRP A 26 -1.47 -21.56 13.53
N LEU A 27 -1.55 -20.45 14.29
CA LEU A 27 -0.89 -19.20 13.90
C LEU A 27 0.62 -19.29 14.13
N LEU A 28 1.05 -19.89 15.24
CA LEU A 28 2.46 -20.20 15.47
C LEU A 28 3.03 -21.14 14.38
N GLU A 29 2.30 -22.19 14.00
CA GLU A 29 2.69 -23.07 12.90
C GLU A 29 2.87 -22.29 11.60
N THR A 30 1.92 -21.40 11.24
CA THR A 30 2.03 -20.55 10.05
C THR A 30 3.24 -19.62 10.09
N ARG A 31 3.58 -19.05 11.25
CA ARG A 31 4.78 -18.23 11.42
C ARG A 31 6.06 -19.02 11.22
N LEU A 32 6.12 -20.23 11.78
CA LEU A 32 7.30 -21.11 11.66
C LEU A 32 7.47 -21.63 10.23
N GLU A 33 6.38 -21.98 9.54
CA GLU A 33 6.42 -22.35 8.12
C GLU A 33 6.90 -21.18 7.25
N ALA A 34 6.47 -19.95 7.53
CA ALA A 34 6.95 -18.76 6.84
C ALA A 34 8.44 -18.52 7.09
N LEU A 35 8.91 -18.71 8.33
CA LEU A 35 10.33 -18.61 8.69
C LEU A 35 11.18 -19.64 7.94
N GLU A 36 10.75 -20.91 7.90
CA GLU A 36 11.45 -21.96 7.16
C GLU A 36 11.51 -21.67 5.66
N ALA A 37 10.39 -21.22 5.08
CA ALA A 37 10.30 -20.90 3.65
C ALA A 37 11.25 -19.78 3.20
N MET A 38 11.63 -18.86 4.10
CA MET A 38 12.55 -17.75 3.77
C MET A 38 13.91 -18.22 3.24
N GLU A 39 14.34 -19.45 3.53
CA GLU A 39 15.61 -19.98 3.01
C GLU A 39 15.62 -20.14 1.49
N ASP A 40 14.46 -20.45 0.90
CA ASP A 40 14.29 -20.73 -0.52
C ASP A 40 13.59 -19.60 -1.30
N LEU A 41 13.02 -18.61 -0.61
CA LEU A 41 12.29 -17.52 -1.22
C LEU A 41 13.19 -16.41 -1.73
N GLU A 42 12.82 -15.85 -2.88
CA GLU A 42 13.49 -14.69 -3.46
C GLU A 42 12.95 -13.36 -2.89
N MET A 43 13.81 -12.35 -2.88
CA MET A 43 13.37 -10.97 -2.60
C MET A 43 12.38 -10.50 -3.67
N PRO A 44 11.39 -9.66 -3.31
CA PRO A 44 10.50 -9.09 -4.31
C PRO A 44 11.29 -8.28 -5.34
N GLU A 45 11.02 -8.53 -6.62
CA GLU A 45 11.67 -7.79 -7.69
C GLU A 45 11.27 -6.31 -7.63
N VAL A 46 12.28 -5.44 -7.68
CA VAL A 46 12.12 -4.01 -7.97
C VAL A 46 12.37 -3.84 -9.45
N ILE A 47 11.40 -3.29 -10.18
CA ILE A 47 11.54 -3.04 -11.61
C ILE A 47 12.62 -1.97 -11.81
N ARG A 48 13.59 -2.21 -12.72
CA ARG A 48 14.77 -1.36 -12.94
C ARG A 48 14.94 -1.02 -14.40
N THR A 49 15.24 0.23 -14.66
CA THR A 49 15.73 0.65 -15.98
C THR A 49 17.19 0.23 -16.14
N PRO A 50 17.56 -0.49 -17.21
CA PRO A 50 18.93 -0.90 -17.43
C PRO A 50 19.90 0.29 -17.47
N GLY A 51 20.99 0.21 -16.69
CA GLY A 51 22.08 1.20 -16.69
C GLY A 51 21.91 2.37 -15.73
N ARG A 52 20.91 2.33 -14.85
CA ARG A 52 20.69 3.29 -13.77
C ARG A 52 20.85 2.63 -12.40
N ASP A 53 21.36 3.38 -11.43
CA ASP A 53 21.44 2.97 -10.03
C ASP A 53 20.09 3.28 -9.34
N TRP A 54 19.24 2.27 -9.19
CA TRP A 54 17.97 2.37 -8.51
C TRP A 54 18.10 1.91 -7.05
N THR A 55 17.42 2.59 -6.15
CA THR A 55 17.29 2.14 -4.76
C THR A 55 16.65 0.74 -4.73
N ASN A 56 17.16 -0.14 -3.89
CA ASN A 56 16.78 -1.54 -3.89
C ASN A 56 16.63 -2.09 -2.47
N LEU A 57 15.68 -2.99 -2.29
CA LEU A 57 15.46 -3.72 -1.05
C LEU A 57 16.56 -4.76 -0.77
N ASP A 58 17.20 -5.31 -1.81
CA ASP A 58 18.30 -6.28 -1.67
C ASP A 58 19.56 -5.70 -0.99
N ALA A 59 19.69 -4.36 -1.01
CA ALA A 59 20.85 -3.68 -0.45
C ALA A 59 20.76 -3.49 1.08
N LEU A 60 19.60 -3.78 1.68
CA LEU A 60 19.38 -3.61 3.10
C LEU A 60 19.95 -4.77 3.90
N GLU A 61 20.69 -4.46 4.95
CA GLU A 61 21.14 -5.43 5.92
C GLU A 61 20.06 -5.62 7.01
N TYR A 62 19.05 -6.42 6.73
CA TYR A 62 17.90 -6.65 7.61
C TYR A 62 18.25 -7.03 9.05
N ARG A 63 19.47 -7.54 9.28
CA ARG A 63 19.99 -7.87 10.61
C ARG A 63 20.19 -6.66 11.51
N GLU A 64 20.46 -5.50 10.93
CA GLU A 64 20.84 -4.31 11.70
C GLU A 64 19.63 -3.57 12.27
N PHE A 65 18.45 -3.71 11.65
CA PHE A 65 17.25 -2.99 12.06
C PHE A 65 15.98 -3.84 12.23
N VAL A 66 16.09 -5.15 12.11
CA VAL A 66 15.00 -6.04 12.50
C VAL A 66 15.19 -6.43 13.96
N ASP A 67 14.46 -5.78 14.86
CA ASP A 67 14.28 -6.22 16.23
C ASP A 67 12.88 -6.82 16.38
N PRO A 68 12.76 -8.16 16.38
CA PRO A 68 11.46 -8.83 16.42
C PRO A 68 10.68 -8.58 17.71
N LEU A 69 11.34 -8.12 18.76
CA LEU A 69 10.74 -7.87 20.06
C LEU A 69 10.44 -6.37 20.31
N ASP A 70 10.81 -5.49 19.36
CA ASP A 70 10.49 -4.06 19.49
C ASP A 70 9.01 -3.81 19.18
N ARG A 71 8.23 -3.62 20.24
CA ARG A 71 6.78 -3.40 20.20
C ARG A 71 6.37 -1.94 20.36
N ALA A 72 7.28 -1.00 20.23
CA ALA A 72 7.00 0.41 20.40
C ALA A 72 6.03 0.93 19.32
N GLN A 73 4.74 0.66 19.50
CA GLN A 73 3.69 1.03 18.57
C GLN A 73 2.53 1.67 19.32
N GLU A 74 2.27 2.92 18.98
CA GLU A 74 0.98 3.52 19.28
C GLU A 74 0.06 3.30 18.08
N LYS A 75 -1.02 2.56 18.31
CA LYS A 75 -2.17 2.49 17.40
C LYS A 75 -3.36 3.13 18.06
N ASP A 76 -3.76 4.25 17.51
CA ASP A 76 -5.06 4.81 17.81
C ASP A 76 -6.07 4.18 16.84
N ARG A 77 -7.08 3.54 17.38
CA ARG A 77 -8.22 3.02 16.63
C ARG A 77 -9.45 3.84 16.99
N VAL A 78 -10.22 4.19 15.98
CA VAL A 78 -11.55 4.78 16.18
C VAL A 78 -12.56 3.74 15.71
N GLU A 79 -13.34 3.25 16.67
CA GLU A 79 -14.43 2.30 16.42
C GLU A 79 -15.61 3.00 15.76
N ALA A 80 -16.27 2.31 14.85
CA ALA A 80 -17.58 2.71 14.33
C ALA A 80 -18.67 1.86 14.99
N GLU A 81 -19.88 2.40 15.08
CA GLU A 81 -21.01 1.69 15.72
C GLU A 81 -21.32 0.40 14.97
N GLY A 82 -21.29 -0.72 15.68
CA GLY A 82 -21.59 -2.05 15.14
C GLY A 82 -20.46 -2.75 14.40
N VAL A 83 -19.24 -2.21 14.46
CA VAL A 83 -18.04 -2.81 13.85
C VAL A 83 -17.01 -3.06 14.92
N ASP A 84 -16.38 -4.23 14.88
CA ASP A 84 -15.28 -4.58 15.76
C ASP A 84 -13.96 -4.17 15.10
N VAL A 85 -13.20 -3.26 15.73
CA VAL A 85 -11.89 -2.78 15.30
C VAL A 85 -10.87 -3.13 16.39
N LEU A 86 -10.28 -4.31 16.28
CA LEU A 86 -9.59 -4.98 17.37
C LEU A 86 -8.09 -5.11 17.14
N ALA A 87 -7.31 -5.18 18.23
CA ALA A 87 -5.95 -5.71 18.20
C ALA A 87 -5.98 -7.22 17.92
N TRP A 88 -4.87 -7.79 17.45
CA TRP A 88 -4.79 -9.21 17.14
C TRP A 88 -5.15 -10.11 18.33
N GLU A 89 -4.61 -9.83 19.54
CA GLU A 89 -4.88 -10.59 20.74
C GLU A 89 -6.40 -10.64 21.04
N GLU A 90 -7.02 -9.48 21.03
CA GLU A 90 -8.46 -9.35 21.29
C GLU A 90 -9.31 -9.96 20.16
N ALA A 91 -8.89 -9.79 18.93
CA ALA A 91 -9.57 -10.36 17.76
C ALA A 91 -9.50 -11.90 17.75
N LEU A 92 -8.37 -12.49 18.10
CA LEU A 92 -8.22 -13.94 18.22
C LEU A 92 -9.14 -14.52 19.30
N GLU A 93 -9.35 -13.80 20.41
CA GLU A 93 -10.30 -14.23 21.45
C GLU A 93 -11.76 -14.17 20.97
N GLN A 94 -12.13 -13.16 20.18
CA GLN A 94 -13.52 -12.90 19.79
C GLN A 94 -13.90 -13.55 18.45
N HIS A 95 -12.98 -13.62 17.50
CA HIS A 95 -13.22 -14.02 16.11
C HIS A 95 -12.21 -15.07 15.60
N GLY A 96 -11.59 -15.86 16.47
CA GLY A 96 -10.50 -16.80 16.14
C GLY A 96 -10.81 -17.70 14.95
N ASP A 97 -11.98 -18.34 14.89
CA ASP A 97 -12.37 -19.24 13.81
C ASP A 97 -12.41 -18.53 12.43
N ARG A 98 -12.85 -17.26 12.40
CA ARG A 98 -12.90 -16.46 11.16
C ARG A 98 -11.53 -16.01 10.73
N ILE A 99 -10.68 -15.67 11.69
CA ILE A 99 -9.29 -15.28 11.40
C ILE A 99 -8.55 -16.49 10.84
N GLU A 100 -8.70 -17.68 11.41
CA GLU A 100 -8.09 -18.93 10.91
C GLU A 100 -8.54 -19.24 9.47
N GLU A 101 -9.81 -18.98 9.13
CA GLU A 101 -10.33 -19.20 7.77
C GLU A 101 -9.71 -18.27 6.73
N HIS A 102 -9.40 -17.02 7.11
CA HIS A 102 -9.01 -15.99 6.16
C HIS A 102 -7.53 -15.63 6.19
N PHE A 103 -6.85 -15.74 7.32
CA PHE A 103 -5.43 -15.39 7.46
C PHE A 103 -4.53 -16.16 6.50
N GLY A 104 -3.76 -15.44 5.71
CA GLY A 104 -2.85 -16.04 4.72
C GLY A 104 -3.55 -16.71 3.53
N SER A 105 -4.89 -16.69 3.47
CA SER A 105 -5.64 -17.27 2.35
C SER A 105 -5.71 -16.35 1.13
N ILE A 106 -5.52 -15.06 1.34
CA ILE A 106 -5.60 -14.00 0.33
C ILE A 106 -4.22 -13.58 -0.12
N VAL A 107 -3.33 -13.27 0.82
CA VAL A 107 -1.92 -13.03 0.58
C VAL A 107 -1.13 -14.25 1.05
N ASP A 108 -0.61 -15.04 0.11
CA ASP A 108 0.20 -16.21 0.44
C ASP A 108 1.39 -15.81 1.34
N PRO A 109 1.49 -16.34 2.57
CA PRO A 109 2.61 -16.08 3.49
C PRO A 109 3.98 -16.37 2.88
N GLN A 110 4.05 -17.27 1.91
CA GLN A 110 5.27 -17.68 1.21
C GLN A 110 5.41 -17.03 -0.19
N ARG A 111 4.72 -15.92 -0.46
CA ARG A 111 4.77 -15.22 -1.76
C ARG A 111 6.20 -14.79 -2.16
N ASN A 112 6.97 -14.29 -1.24
CA ASN A 112 8.38 -13.90 -1.38
C ASN A 112 9.02 -13.72 0.00
N TYR A 113 10.33 -13.48 0.02
CA TYR A 113 11.10 -13.34 1.26
C TYR A 113 10.50 -12.30 2.25
N LEU A 114 10.11 -11.11 1.78
CA LEU A 114 9.60 -10.06 2.66
C LEU A 114 8.17 -10.33 3.17
N THR A 115 7.34 -10.99 2.39
CA THR A 115 6.02 -11.42 2.86
C THR A 115 6.16 -12.49 3.93
N ALA A 116 7.07 -13.46 3.74
CA ALA A 116 7.36 -14.48 4.74
C ALA A 116 7.97 -13.88 6.02
N LEU A 117 8.90 -12.95 5.89
CA LEU A 117 9.45 -12.18 7.00
C LEU A 117 8.35 -11.43 7.77
N SER A 118 7.43 -10.79 7.06
CA SER A 118 6.31 -10.09 7.68
C SER A 118 5.37 -11.03 8.42
N THR A 119 5.07 -12.18 7.85
CA THR A 119 4.23 -13.20 8.51
C THR A 119 4.90 -13.77 9.75
N ALA A 120 6.21 -14.03 9.70
CA ALA A 120 6.93 -14.53 10.85
C ALA A 120 7.03 -13.52 12.00
N LEU A 121 7.12 -12.22 11.70
CA LEU A 121 7.47 -11.18 12.67
C LEU A 121 6.36 -10.19 13.02
N PHE A 122 5.20 -10.19 12.35
CA PHE A 122 4.20 -9.19 12.69
C PHE A 122 3.86 -9.26 14.18
N SER A 123 3.95 -8.12 14.83
CA SER A 123 3.61 -7.93 16.24
C SER A 123 2.59 -6.82 16.40
N ALA A 124 2.18 -6.23 15.30
CA ALA A 124 1.18 -5.21 15.21
C ALA A 124 0.19 -5.51 14.10
N GLY A 125 -1.02 -5.04 14.28
CA GLY A 125 -2.05 -5.22 13.28
C GLY A 125 -3.40 -4.83 13.82
N THR A 126 -4.37 -4.86 12.92
CA THR A 126 -5.75 -4.56 13.24
C THR A 126 -6.63 -5.57 12.52
N VAL A 127 -7.56 -6.14 13.22
CA VAL A 127 -8.64 -6.92 12.62
C VAL A 127 -9.90 -6.06 12.62
N VAL A 128 -10.50 -5.89 11.45
CA VAL A 128 -11.78 -5.18 11.29
C VAL A 128 -12.83 -6.21 10.89
N TYR A 129 -13.79 -6.45 11.75
CA TYR A 129 -14.91 -7.32 11.45
C TYR A 129 -16.22 -6.54 11.38
N VAL A 130 -16.90 -6.64 10.24
CA VAL A 130 -18.17 -5.98 9.96
C VAL A 130 -19.25 -7.05 9.81
N PRO A 131 -20.20 -7.16 10.73
CA PRO A 131 -21.27 -8.14 10.65
C PRO A 131 -22.18 -7.96 9.43
N GLU A 132 -22.89 -9.02 9.03
CA GLU A 132 -23.88 -9.01 7.96
C GLU A 132 -24.86 -7.83 8.08
N GLY A 133 -25.03 -7.10 6.95
CA GLY A 133 -25.96 -5.99 6.83
C GLY A 133 -25.60 -4.72 7.59
N VAL A 134 -24.44 -4.68 8.26
CA VAL A 134 -23.95 -3.48 8.95
C VAL A 134 -23.26 -2.54 7.95
N ALA A 135 -23.59 -1.26 8.02
CA ALA A 135 -22.92 -0.21 7.26
C ALA A 135 -22.17 0.71 8.22
N ALA A 136 -20.87 0.82 8.05
CA ALA A 136 -20.00 1.64 8.87
C ALA A 136 -19.16 2.60 8.02
N GLU A 137 -19.21 3.84 8.40
CA GLU A 137 -18.34 4.88 7.86
C GLU A 137 -17.36 5.31 8.96
N ASP A 138 -16.22 5.89 8.59
CA ASP A 138 -15.26 6.49 9.54
C ASP A 138 -14.49 5.53 10.45
N VAL A 139 -14.24 4.27 10.05
CA VAL A 139 -13.25 3.45 10.74
C VAL A 139 -11.86 4.04 10.52
N LYS A 140 -11.14 4.37 11.59
CA LYS A 140 -9.82 5.00 11.50
C LYS A 140 -8.75 4.14 12.14
N ILE A 141 -7.68 3.93 11.41
CA ILE A 141 -6.47 3.24 11.88
C ILE A 141 -5.30 4.21 11.76
N ARG A 142 -4.63 4.49 12.87
CA ARG A 142 -3.41 5.30 12.87
C ARG A 142 -2.23 4.41 13.23
N THR A 143 -1.37 4.19 12.27
CA THR A 143 -0.13 3.42 12.45
C THR A 143 1.02 4.40 12.59
N ARG A 144 1.61 4.47 13.80
CA ARG A 144 2.76 5.31 14.08
C ARG A 144 3.99 4.43 14.29
N MET A 145 5.00 4.61 13.45
CA MET A 145 6.26 3.91 13.56
C MET A 145 7.22 4.69 14.45
N ASN A 146 7.42 4.21 15.69
CA ASN A 146 8.35 4.80 16.66
C ASN A 146 9.67 4.03 16.75
N SER A 147 9.71 2.81 16.21
CA SER A 147 10.87 1.91 16.19
C SER A 147 11.64 1.99 14.87
N GLN A 148 12.79 1.32 14.81
CA GLN A 148 13.59 1.20 13.60
C GLN A 148 12.93 0.28 12.56
N SER A 149 12.15 -0.70 13.01
CA SER A 149 11.35 -1.57 12.14
C SER A 149 9.94 -1.74 12.67
N LEU A 150 8.99 -1.98 11.75
CA LEU A 150 7.60 -2.24 12.07
C LEU A 150 7.01 -3.25 11.08
N PHE A 151 6.50 -4.37 11.61
CA PHE A 151 5.78 -5.40 10.85
C PHE A 151 4.30 -5.34 11.23
N ASN A 152 3.47 -4.93 10.28
CA ASN A 152 2.05 -4.67 10.47
C ASN A 152 1.20 -5.63 9.64
N TYR A 153 0.17 -6.23 10.25
CA TYR A 153 -0.78 -7.08 9.54
C TYR A 153 -2.21 -6.63 9.81
N THR A 154 -2.95 -6.29 8.77
CA THR A 154 -4.35 -5.87 8.87
C THR A 154 -5.24 -6.86 8.14
N LEU A 155 -6.28 -7.35 8.81
CA LEU A 155 -7.28 -8.24 8.22
C LEU A 155 -8.66 -7.58 8.30
N VAL A 156 -9.32 -7.43 7.16
CA VAL A 156 -10.67 -6.86 7.06
C VAL A 156 -11.63 -7.93 6.56
N ILE A 157 -12.65 -8.24 7.35
CA ILE A 157 -13.68 -9.23 7.02
C ILE A 157 -15.05 -8.55 7.07
N THR A 158 -15.75 -8.50 5.94
CA THR A 158 -17.13 -7.98 5.88
C THR A 158 -18.10 -9.12 5.58
N GLY A 159 -19.14 -9.22 6.39
CA GLY A 159 -20.23 -10.15 6.14
C GLY A 159 -21.09 -9.75 4.95
N GLU A 160 -22.03 -10.64 4.56
CA GLU A 160 -22.96 -10.42 3.44
C GLU A 160 -23.70 -9.08 3.57
N SER A 161 -23.76 -8.33 2.47
CA SER A 161 -24.44 -7.03 2.39
C SER A 161 -23.95 -5.97 3.40
N ALA A 162 -22.76 -6.16 3.96
CA ALA A 162 -22.11 -5.17 4.83
C ALA A 162 -21.30 -4.15 4.03
N SER A 163 -21.07 -2.99 4.63
CA SER A 163 -20.20 -1.98 4.04
C SER A 163 -19.31 -1.30 5.06
N VAL A 164 -18.05 -1.03 4.69
CA VAL A 164 -17.11 -0.32 5.55
C VAL A 164 -16.23 0.65 4.76
N THR A 165 -16.02 1.82 5.36
CA THR A 165 -15.00 2.77 4.93
C THR A 165 -13.91 2.83 6.00
N ILE A 166 -12.68 2.50 5.62
CA ILE A 166 -11.50 2.49 6.48
C ILE A 166 -10.53 3.55 6.01
N LEU A 167 -10.01 4.33 6.96
CA LEU A 167 -8.98 5.32 6.73
C LEU A 167 -7.74 4.97 7.56
N GLU A 168 -6.68 4.50 6.92
CA GLU A 168 -5.40 4.25 7.55
C GLU A 168 -4.44 5.42 7.30
N ARG A 169 -3.79 5.91 8.37
CA ARG A 169 -2.68 6.86 8.30
C ARG A 169 -1.43 6.22 8.85
N GLN A 170 -0.36 6.23 8.05
CA GLN A 170 0.95 5.72 8.41
C GLN A 170 1.93 6.87 8.53
N SER A 171 2.53 7.03 9.71
CA SER A 171 3.50 8.10 10.00
C SER A 171 4.64 7.58 10.87
N THR A 172 5.78 8.25 10.84
CA THR A 172 6.81 8.10 11.87
C THR A 172 6.49 9.02 13.06
N GLY A 173 6.93 8.63 14.27
CA GLY A 173 6.82 9.46 15.48
C GLY A 173 7.46 10.84 15.31
N ASP A 174 7.18 11.76 16.23
CA ASP A 174 7.46 13.19 16.10
C ASP A 174 8.77 13.52 15.38
N GLU A 175 8.65 14.10 14.17
CA GLU A 175 9.78 14.58 13.36
C GLU A 175 10.70 15.54 14.13
N SER A 176 10.16 16.21 15.16
CA SER A 176 10.93 17.10 16.06
C SER A 176 11.97 16.36 16.91
N GLU A 177 11.75 15.09 17.25
CA GLU A 177 12.72 14.28 17.99
C GLU A 177 13.78 13.65 17.07
N ALA A 178 13.37 13.19 15.88
CA ALA A 178 14.29 12.62 14.88
C ALA A 178 15.21 13.69 14.29
N GLN A 179 14.69 14.86 13.97
CA GLN A 179 15.45 15.99 13.42
C GLN A 179 16.41 16.59 14.46
N SER A 180 15.99 16.66 15.74
CA SER A 180 16.88 17.13 16.82
C SER A 180 18.02 16.15 17.11
N ALA A 181 17.87 14.86 16.84
CA ALA A 181 18.92 13.86 17.01
C ALA A 181 19.93 13.88 15.85
N SER A 182 19.49 14.06 14.60
CA SER A 182 20.37 14.18 13.43
C SER A 182 21.18 15.48 13.42
N ASP A 183 20.53 16.60 13.78
CA ASP A 183 21.21 17.90 13.89
C ASP A 183 22.24 17.95 15.02
N ALA A 184 22.09 17.12 16.05
CA ALA A 184 23.00 17.07 17.18
C ALA A 184 24.25 16.19 16.96
N SER A 185 24.17 15.16 16.10
CA SER A 185 25.25 14.18 15.87
C SER A 185 26.01 14.38 14.56
N GLY A 186 25.41 15.00 13.55
CA GLY A 186 26.00 15.12 12.20
C GLY A 186 26.20 13.76 11.50
N GLU A 187 25.63 12.67 12.04
CA GLU A 187 25.60 11.35 11.45
C GLU A 187 24.33 11.19 10.60
N ALA A 188 24.44 10.52 9.47
CA ALA A 188 23.26 10.16 8.68
C ALA A 188 22.30 9.32 9.53
N ALA A 189 21.01 9.62 9.46
CA ALA A 189 20.00 8.87 10.19
C ALA A 189 20.04 7.40 9.77
N SER A 190 19.85 6.50 10.74
CA SER A 190 19.85 5.06 10.47
C SER A 190 18.63 4.68 9.63
N PRO A 191 18.77 3.79 8.65
CA PRO A 191 17.64 3.35 7.83
C PRO A 191 16.57 2.69 8.72
N ARG A 192 15.31 2.88 8.32
CA ARG A 192 14.14 2.27 8.95
C ARG A 192 13.47 1.32 7.98
N PHE A 193 12.75 0.33 8.49
CA PHE A 193 12.04 -0.64 7.67
C PHE A 193 10.59 -0.80 8.13
N TYR A 194 9.64 -0.49 7.23
CA TYR A 194 8.24 -0.76 7.43
C TYR A 194 7.79 -1.89 6.51
N SER A 195 7.08 -2.87 7.06
CA SER A 195 6.43 -3.91 6.27
C SER A 195 4.96 -4.04 6.67
N GLY A 196 4.06 -3.94 5.67
CA GLY A 196 2.63 -4.03 5.85
C GLY A 196 2.00 -5.10 4.97
N VAL A 197 1.16 -5.96 5.58
CA VAL A 197 0.26 -6.86 4.86
C VAL A 197 -1.17 -6.47 5.18
N VAL A 198 -2.02 -6.34 4.14
CA VAL A 198 -3.45 -6.10 4.29
C VAL A 198 -4.21 -7.14 3.49
N GLU A 199 -5.07 -7.88 4.16
CA GLU A 199 -6.03 -8.79 3.56
C GLU A 199 -7.45 -8.26 3.74
N ALA A 200 -8.26 -8.29 2.67
CA ALA A 200 -9.63 -7.79 2.70
C ALA A 200 -10.59 -8.79 2.05
N VAL A 201 -11.64 -9.17 2.76
CA VAL A 201 -12.69 -10.08 2.30
C VAL A 201 -14.01 -9.34 2.20
N ALA A 202 -14.50 -9.15 0.97
CA ALA A 202 -15.85 -8.67 0.72
C ALA A 202 -16.74 -9.87 0.33
N GLU A 203 -17.61 -10.26 1.26
CA GLU A 203 -18.61 -11.29 1.04
C GLU A 203 -19.67 -10.84 0.02
N GLU A 204 -20.69 -11.67 -0.25
CA GLU A 204 -21.73 -11.37 -1.22
C GLU A 204 -22.42 -10.01 -0.94
N ASN A 205 -22.49 -9.14 -1.97
CA ASN A 205 -22.99 -7.76 -1.89
C ASN A 205 -22.28 -6.85 -0.87
N ALA A 206 -21.13 -7.25 -0.33
CA ALA A 206 -20.39 -6.43 0.62
C ALA A 206 -19.48 -5.40 -0.07
N HIS A 207 -19.22 -4.27 0.61
CA HIS A 207 -18.44 -3.17 0.06
C HIS A 207 -17.35 -2.75 1.05
N ILE A 208 -16.09 -2.80 0.60
CA ILE A 208 -14.94 -2.29 1.33
C ILE A 208 -14.35 -1.11 0.58
N GLN A 209 -14.26 0.03 1.26
CA GLN A 209 -13.46 1.18 0.83
C GLN A 209 -12.27 1.31 1.79
N TYR A 210 -11.05 1.04 1.32
CA TYR A 210 -9.84 1.14 2.12
C TYR A 210 -8.95 2.27 1.59
N GLY A 211 -8.83 3.33 2.37
CA GLY A 211 -7.92 4.44 2.08
C GLY A 211 -6.69 4.38 2.96
N ALA A 212 -5.50 4.48 2.37
CA ALA A 212 -4.23 4.53 3.08
C ALA A 212 -3.41 5.75 2.68
N LEU A 213 -2.99 6.53 3.67
CA LEU A 213 -2.02 7.62 3.50
C LEU A 213 -0.71 7.25 4.17
N GLN A 214 0.32 7.07 3.35
CA GLN A 214 1.67 6.81 3.81
C GLN A 214 2.49 8.10 3.77
N ASN A 215 2.92 8.56 4.94
CA ASN A 215 3.84 9.67 5.15
C ASN A 215 4.88 9.30 6.21
N LEU A 216 5.60 8.20 5.95
CA LEU A 216 6.71 7.74 6.78
C LEU A 216 7.96 8.60 6.48
N SER A 217 8.93 8.64 7.40
CA SER A 217 10.16 9.43 7.21
C SER A 217 10.98 8.97 6.00
N GLU A 218 11.79 9.86 5.46
CA GLU A 218 12.57 9.66 4.24
C GLU A 218 13.74 8.68 4.40
N GLU A 219 14.05 8.23 5.62
CA GLU A 219 14.98 7.14 5.88
C GLU A 219 14.30 5.76 5.84
N THR A 220 12.97 5.71 5.67
CA THR A 220 12.20 4.47 5.73
C THR A 220 12.17 3.77 4.36
N TYR A 221 12.49 2.48 4.39
CA TYR A 221 12.19 1.55 3.29
C TYR A 221 10.87 0.87 3.60
N ASN A 222 9.92 0.99 2.68
CA ASN A 222 8.55 0.56 2.85
C ASN A 222 8.21 -0.56 1.87
N TYR A 223 7.81 -1.71 2.40
CA TYR A 223 7.27 -2.82 1.64
C TYR A 223 5.84 -3.10 2.06
N GLN A 224 4.88 -3.05 1.13
CA GLN A 224 3.48 -3.35 1.44
C GLN A 224 2.85 -4.24 0.38
N VAL A 225 2.06 -5.20 0.84
CA VAL A 225 1.17 -6.02 0.01
C VAL A 225 -0.24 -5.87 0.54
N LYS A 226 -1.15 -5.44 -0.32
CA LYS A 226 -2.57 -5.33 -0.01
C LYS A 226 -3.35 -6.15 -1.03
N ARG A 227 -4.17 -7.06 -0.59
CA ARG A 227 -5.01 -7.84 -1.50
C ARG A 227 -6.42 -8.00 -0.96
N GLY A 228 -7.38 -7.85 -1.87
CA GLY A 228 -8.80 -8.08 -1.60
C GLY A 228 -9.37 -9.21 -2.43
N HIS A 229 -10.32 -9.91 -1.85
CA HIS A 229 -11.20 -10.84 -2.54
C HIS A 229 -12.63 -10.29 -2.53
N ALA A 230 -13.27 -10.24 -3.69
CA ALA A 230 -14.65 -9.79 -3.84
C ALA A 230 -15.51 -10.97 -4.31
N ALA A 231 -16.46 -11.39 -3.48
CA ALA A 231 -17.47 -12.39 -3.80
C ALA A 231 -18.54 -11.81 -4.74
N ARG A 232 -19.64 -12.52 -4.96
CA ARG A 232 -20.71 -12.11 -5.89
C ARG A 232 -21.26 -10.71 -5.54
N HIS A 233 -21.22 -9.77 -6.50
CA HIS A 233 -21.57 -8.36 -6.32
C HIS A 233 -20.81 -7.65 -5.19
N GLY A 234 -19.72 -8.25 -4.69
CA GLY A 234 -18.83 -7.64 -3.71
C GLY A 234 -17.94 -6.56 -4.36
N GLN A 235 -17.55 -5.57 -3.57
CA GLN A 235 -16.65 -4.50 -4.02
C GLN A 235 -15.48 -4.33 -3.05
N VAL A 236 -14.27 -4.22 -3.60
CA VAL A 236 -13.08 -3.83 -2.84
C VAL A 236 -12.39 -2.67 -3.55
N ASN A 237 -12.46 -1.50 -2.93
CA ASN A 237 -11.90 -0.27 -3.47
C ASN A 237 -10.72 0.20 -2.61
N TRP A 238 -9.60 0.54 -3.28
CA TRP A 238 -8.39 1.00 -2.65
C TRP A 238 -8.09 2.45 -3.03
N ILE A 239 -7.65 3.23 -2.06
CA ILE A 239 -7.14 4.59 -2.27
C ILE A 239 -5.77 4.66 -1.60
N GLU A 240 -4.73 4.95 -2.39
CA GLU A 240 -3.33 4.95 -1.97
C GLU A 240 -2.71 6.33 -2.13
N GLY A 241 -2.32 6.95 -1.04
CA GLY A 241 -1.49 8.15 -1.04
C GLY A 241 -0.07 7.83 -0.56
N ASN A 242 0.92 7.92 -1.44
CA ASN A 242 2.32 7.62 -1.13
C ASN A 242 3.16 8.90 -1.23
N ILE A 243 3.57 9.45 -0.07
CA ILE A 243 4.24 10.75 0.02
C ILE A 243 5.62 10.66 0.67
N GLY A 244 5.76 9.85 1.73
CA GLY A 244 7.00 9.67 2.46
C GLY A 244 7.89 8.57 1.90
N THR A 245 8.91 8.17 2.67
CA THR A 245 9.88 7.09 2.48
C THR A 245 11.05 7.36 1.54
N ARG A 246 12.12 6.61 1.73
CA ARG A 246 13.26 6.50 0.80
C ARG A 246 12.92 5.64 -0.41
N LEU A 247 12.31 4.50 -0.13
CA LEU A 247 11.78 3.57 -1.13
C LEU A 247 10.41 3.09 -0.68
N THR A 248 9.42 3.23 -1.56
CA THR A 248 8.12 2.59 -1.43
C THR A 248 8.00 1.48 -2.47
N LYS A 249 7.88 0.23 -2.03
CA LYS A 249 7.51 -0.91 -2.85
C LYS A 249 6.15 -1.40 -2.41
N THR A 250 5.12 -1.15 -3.22
CA THR A 250 3.75 -1.59 -2.92
C THR A 250 3.17 -2.49 -4.00
N SER A 251 2.28 -3.39 -3.59
CA SER A 251 1.46 -4.19 -4.48
C SER A 251 0.03 -4.16 -3.95
N VAL A 252 -0.87 -3.50 -4.69
CA VAL A 252 -2.30 -3.38 -4.36
C VAL A 252 -3.10 -4.20 -5.36
N GLU A 253 -3.83 -5.19 -4.86
CA GLU A 253 -4.37 -6.24 -5.70
C GLU A 253 -5.82 -6.58 -5.34
N THR A 254 -6.63 -6.96 -6.34
CA THR A 254 -7.98 -7.49 -6.09
C THR A 254 -8.26 -8.69 -6.97
N ARG A 255 -8.86 -9.73 -6.39
CA ARG A 255 -9.43 -10.84 -7.14
C ARG A 255 -10.95 -10.73 -7.15
N LEU A 256 -11.51 -10.60 -8.34
CA LEU A 256 -12.95 -10.54 -8.60
C LEU A 256 -13.45 -11.97 -8.81
N LEU A 257 -13.79 -12.63 -7.68
CA LEU A 257 -14.10 -14.06 -7.63
C LEU A 257 -15.55 -14.36 -7.99
N GLY A 258 -16.46 -13.42 -7.73
CA GLY A 258 -17.89 -13.61 -7.94
C GLY A 258 -18.42 -12.83 -9.14
N GLU A 259 -19.55 -13.30 -9.70
CA GLU A 259 -20.30 -12.59 -10.73
C GLU A 259 -20.63 -11.15 -10.27
N GLY A 260 -20.43 -10.17 -11.15
CA GLY A 260 -20.78 -8.77 -10.90
C GLY A 260 -19.93 -8.09 -9.83
N SER A 261 -18.79 -8.69 -9.43
CA SER A 261 -17.89 -8.04 -8.48
C SER A 261 -17.08 -6.92 -9.11
N GLU A 262 -16.67 -5.95 -8.29
CA GLU A 262 -16.05 -4.73 -8.76
C GLU A 262 -14.82 -4.36 -7.92
N SER A 263 -13.85 -3.66 -8.55
CA SER A 263 -12.71 -3.07 -7.85
C SER A 263 -12.31 -1.74 -8.46
N ARG A 264 -11.93 -0.82 -7.60
CA ARG A 264 -11.29 0.42 -8.01
C ARG A 264 -10.01 0.63 -7.22
N ILE A 265 -8.91 0.91 -7.92
CA ILE A 265 -7.62 1.25 -7.30
C ILE A 265 -7.25 2.67 -7.74
N VAL A 266 -7.24 3.59 -6.78
CA VAL A 266 -6.89 5.00 -6.98
C VAL A 266 -5.57 5.26 -6.29
N GLY A 267 -4.55 5.70 -7.04
CA GLY A 267 -3.21 5.99 -6.53
C GLY A 267 -2.80 7.45 -6.72
N ALA A 268 -2.18 8.02 -5.70
CA ALA A 268 -1.48 9.30 -5.78
C ALA A 268 -0.10 9.19 -5.13
N PHE A 269 0.92 9.76 -5.77
CA PHE A 269 2.25 9.86 -5.17
C PHE A 269 2.92 11.19 -5.52
N PHE A 270 3.76 11.67 -4.62
CA PHE A 270 4.60 12.84 -4.84
C PHE A 270 6.01 12.54 -4.34
N GLY A 271 6.98 12.57 -5.27
CA GLY A 271 8.39 12.34 -4.97
C GLY A 271 9.21 13.59 -5.07
N HIS A 272 10.18 13.75 -4.17
CA HIS A 272 11.20 14.78 -4.19
C HIS A 272 12.54 14.21 -3.71
N GLU A 273 13.60 14.99 -3.77
CA GLU A 273 14.96 14.57 -3.49
C GLU A 273 15.35 13.31 -4.28
N ASP A 274 15.65 12.20 -3.63
CA ASP A 274 16.04 10.95 -4.26
C ASP A 274 15.10 9.79 -3.89
N GLN A 275 13.83 10.11 -3.56
CA GLN A 275 12.80 9.12 -3.27
C GLN A 275 12.54 8.21 -4.46
N HIS A 276 12.19 6.96 -4.16
CA HIS A 276 11.89 5.96 -5.18
C HIS A 276 10.54 5.28 -4.88
N PHE A 277 9.66 5.26 -5.89
CA PHE A 277 8.36 4.61 -5.83
C PHE A 277 8.30 3.46 -6.84
N ASP A 278 8.10 2.24 -6.38
CA ASP A 278 7.83 1.05 -7.18
C ASP A 278 6.42 0.56 -6.82
N LEU A 279 5.45 0.96 -7.64
CA LEU A 279 4.03 0.81 -7.34
C LEU A 279 3.38 -0.20 -8.30
N GLY A 280 2.80 -1.25 -7.74
CA GLY A 280 2.06 -2.26 -8.47
C GLY A 280 0.56 -2.21 -8.17
N SER A 281 -0.27 -2.25 -9.21
CA SER A 281 -1.72 -2.42 -9.10
C SER A 281 -2.17 -3.58 -9.97
N ARG A 282 -2.95 -4.51 -9.42
CA ARG A 282 -3.40 -5.66 -10.20
C ARG A 282 -4.82 -6.09 -9.87
N VAL A 283 -5.62 -6.34 -10.92
CA VAL A 283 -6.94 -6.95 -10.77
C VAL A 283 -7.04 -8.21 -11.63
N TRP A 284 -7.54 -9.29 -11.02
CA TRP A 284 -7.91 -10.51 -11.72
C TRP A 284 -9.43 -10.58 -11.86
N HIS A 285 -9.90 -10.64 -13.08
CA HIS A 285 -11.30 -10.90 -13.42
C HIS A 285 -11.47 -12.40 -13.61
N GLU A 286 -12.10 -13.07 -12.64
CA GLU A 286 -12.22 -14.53 -12.63
C GLU A 286 -13.64 -15.02 -12.94
N ASN A 287 -14.63 -14.09 -12.94
CA ASN A 287 -16.03 -14.40 -13.19
C ASN A 287 -16.66 -13.36 -14.13
N GLU A 288 -17.90 -13.61 -14.58
CA GLU A 288 -18.62 -12.76 -15.51
C GLU A 288 -19.13 -11.45 -14.88
N HIS A 289 -19.41 -10.46 -15.75
CA HIS A 289 -19.94 -9.14 -15.39
C HIS A 289 -19.06 -8.33 -14.43
N THR A 290 -17.76 -8.57 -14.42
CA THR A 290 -16.83 -7.90 -13.50
C THR A 290 -16.31 -6.58 -14.06
N THR A 291 -16.10 -5.61 -13.19
CA THR A 291 -15.60 -4.27 -13.55
C THR A 291 -14.39 -3.87 -12.71
N ALA A 292 -13.37 -3.28 -13.35
CA ALA A 292 -12.23 -2.72 -12.61
C ALA A 292 -11.65 -1.46 -13.24
N ASP A 293 -11.39 -0.45 -12.39
CA ASP A 293 -10.72 0.80 -12.77
C ASP A 293 -9.41 0.97 -11.98
N LEU A 294 -8.30 1.22 -12.69
CA LEU A 294 -7.02 1.60 -12.13
C LEU A 294 -6.70 3.05 -12.52
N VAL A 295 -6.59 3.95 -11.56
CA VAL A 295 -6.31 5.37 -11.83
C VAL A 295 -5.18 5.84 -10.93
N THR A 296 -4.03 6.21 -11.53
CA THR A 296 -2.87 6.68 -10.76
C THR A 296 -2.37 8.01 -11.30
N ARG A 297 -2.03 8.92 -10.41
CA ARG A 297 -1.34 10.18 -10.72
C ARG A 297 -0.15 10.38 -9.83
N GLY A 298 0.98 10.73 -10.45
CA GLY A 298 2.23 11.02 -9.75
C GLY A 298 2.85 12.34 -10.15
N VAL A 299 3.58 12.93 -9.22
CA VAL A 299 4.47 14.08 -9.48
C VAL A 299 5.84 13.73 -8.96
N LEU A 300 6.86 14.05 -9.74
CA LEU A 300 8.25 13.80 -9.39
C LEU A 300 9.07 15.07 -9.58
N ASP A 301 9.79 15.44 -8.54
CA ASP A 301 10.73 16.56 -8.52
C ASP A 301 12.16 16.09 -8.19
N ASP A 302 13.13 16.97 -8.27
CA ASP A 302 14.54 16.72 -8.01
C ASP A 302 15.07 15.49 -8.78
N SER A 303 15.61 14.50 -8.08
CA SER A 303 16.12 13.24 -8.63
C SER A 303 15.23 12.04 -8.27
N SER A 304 13.99 12.31 -7.88
CA SER A 304 13.06 11.27 -7.50
C SER A 304 12.62 10.39 -8.68
N ARG A 305 12.18 9.16 -8.38
CA ARG A 305 11.91 8.17 -9.42
C ARG A 305 10.64 7.38 -9.12
N SER A 306 9.94 6.98 -10.20
CA SER A 306 8.83 6.05 -10.06
C SER A 306 8.84 4.97 -11.13
N VAL A 307 8.38 3.78 -10.75
CA VAL A 307 7.93 2.74 -11.65
C VAL A 307 6.49 2.39 -11.26
N TYR A 308 5.60 2.44 -12.22
CA TYR A 308 4.23 1.96 -12.05
C TYR A 308 3.96 0.77 -12.96
N GLU A 309 3.50 -0.34 -12.37
CA GLU A 309 2.99 -1.48 -13.10
C GLU A 309 1.51 -1.69 -12.79
N GLY A 310 0.64 -1.49 -13.78
CA GLY A 310 -0.78 -1.79 -13.69
C GLY A 310 -1.12 -3.02 -14.53
N VAL A 311 -1.81 -4.00 -13.94
CA VAL A 311 -2.17 -5.25 -14.63
C VAL A 311 -3.66 -5.52 -14.50
N GLN A 312 -4.34 -5.65 -15.63
CA GLN A 312 -5.69 -6.19 -15.71
C GLN A 312 -5.61 -7.59 -16.32
N ASP A 313 -6.01 -8.60 -15.59
CA ASP A 313 -5.90 -10.02 -15.98
C ASP A 313 -7.30 -10.63 -16.11
N VAL A 314 -7.79 -10.74 -17.35
CA VAL A 314 -9.13 -11.23 -17.65
C VAL A 314 -9.07 -12.72 -17.95
N GLY A 315 -9.67 -13.51 -17.06
CA GLY A 315 -9.76 -14.96 -17.14
C GLY A 315 -10.67 -15.44 -18.27
N ARG A 316 -10.65 -16.73 -18.53
CA ARG A 316 -11.44 -17.34 -19.61
C ARG A 316 -12.94 -17.30 -19.34
N GLU A 317 -13.33 -17.40 -18.07
CA GLU A 317 -14.74 -17.41 -17.64
C GLU A 317 -15.28 -16.00 -17.34
N ALA A 318 -14.46 -14.96 -17.52
CA ALA A 318 -14.82 -13.58 -17.24
C ALA A 318 -15.49 -12.91 -18.45
N TRP A 319 -16.73 -13.29 -18.74
CA TRP A 319 -17.56 -12.73 -19.81
C TRP A 319 -18.13 -11.36 -19.41
N ASP A 320 -18.39 -10.49 -20.40
CA ASP A 320 -18.94 -9.14 -20.20
C ASP A 320 -18.15 -8.33 -19.17
N THR A 321 -16.81 -8.35 -19.33
CA THR A 321 -15.88 -7.65 -18.45
C THR A 321 -15.58 -6.24 -18.94
N ASN A 322 -15.58 -5.28 -18.03
CA ASN A 322 -15.14 -3.91 -18.30
C ASN A 322 -13.91 -3.56 -17.47
N SER A 323 -12.85 -3.07 -18.14
CA SER A 323 -11.55 -2.83 -17.54
C SER A 323 -10.93 -1.55 -18.08
N TYR A 324 -10.67 -0.60 -17.19
CA TYR A 324 -10.05 0.67 -17.54
C TYR A 324 -8.80 0.92 -16.72
N GLN A 325 -7.75 1.48 -17.36
CA GLN A 325 -6.51 1.81 -16.66
C GLN A 325 -5.96 3.13 -17.19
N ARG A 326 -5.61 4.02 -16.27
CA ARG A 326 -4.94 5.29 -16.57
C ARG A 326 -3.87 5.60 -15.54
N GLU A 327 -2.67 5.88 -16.05
CA GLU A 327 -1.56 6.40 -15.26
C GLU A 327 -1.07 7.70 -15.91
N ASN A 328 -0.87 8.75 -15.09
CA ASN A 328 -0.27 10.00 -15.54
C ASN A 328 0.78 10.45 -14.52
N THR A 329 2.01 10.68 -14.98
CA THR A 329 3.08 11.23 -14.15
C THR A 329 3.61 12.54 -14.73
N LEU A 330 3.69 13.56 -13.87
CA LEU A 330 4.23 14.87 -14.17
C LEU A 330 5.64 14.99 -13.60
N LEU A 331 6.60 15.38 -14.44
CA LEU A 331 7.98 15.63 -14.04
C LEU A 331 8.19 17.15 -13.87
N LEU A 332 8.71 17.56 -12.72
CA LEU A 332 9.05 18.95 -12.41
C LEU A 332 10.54 19.23 -12.65
N SER A 333 11.36 18.18 -12.65
CA SER A 333 12.81 18.25 -12.85
C SER A 333 13.26 17.41 -14.04
N ASP A 334 14.34 17.82 -14.70
CA ASP A 334 15.00 17.05 -15.76
C ASP A 334 15.75 15.81 -15.22
N ASP A 335 16.05 15.79 -13.93
CA ASP A 335 16.73 14.67 -13.26
C ASP A 335 15.74 13.62 -12.70
N ALA A 336 14.44 13.95 -12.66
CA ALA A 336 13.39 13.01 -12.27
C ALA A 336 13.13 11.96 -13.37
N GLU A 337 12.72 10.76 -12.97
CA GLU A 337 12.48 9.65 -13.90
C GLU A 337 11.19 8.90 -13.57
N ALA A 338 10.36 8.65 -14.58
CA ALA A 338 9.13 7.88 -14.44
C ALA A 338 9.03 6.81 -15.52
N ASP A 339 8.79 5.58 -15.11
CA ASP A 339 8.49 4.46 -15.99
C ASP A 339 7.07 3.94 -15.71
N ALA A 340 6.29 3.72 -16.76
CA ALA A 340 4.94 3.16 -16.67
C ALA A 340 4.79 1.91 -17.54
N SER A 341 4.27 0.84 -16.96
CA SER A 341 4.09 -0.45 -17.62
C SER A 341 2.65 -0.96 -17.49
N PRO A 342 1.68 -0.36 -18.20
CA PRO A 342 0.32 -0.88 -18.20
C PRO A 342 0.22 -2.17 -19.00
N LYS A 343 -0.43 -3.21 -18.45
CA LYS A 343 -0.57 -4.53 -19.06
C LYS A 343 -2.04 -4.96 -19.09
N LEU A 344 -2.47 -5.52 -20.22
CA LEU A 344 -3.75 -6.19 -20.37
C LEU A 344 -3.48 -7.65 -20.76
N ILE A 345 -3.88 -8.59 -19.91
CA ILE A 345 -3.81 -10.02 -20.15
C ILE A 345 -5.24 -10.49 -20.36
N ILE A 346 -5.66 -10.70 -21.61
CA ILE A 346 -7.06 -10.98 -21.95
C ILE A 346 -7.18 -12.37 -22.53
N ASN A 347 -7.88 -13.25 -21.83
CA ASN A 347 -8.13 -14.63 -22.23
C ASN A 347 -9.58 -14.89 -22.63
N ASN A 348 -10.38 -13.84 -22.79
CA ASN A 348 -11.80 -13.87 -23.19
C ASN A 348 -12.04 -12.89 -24.34
N HIS A 349 -13.08 -13.09 -25.15
CA HIS A 349 -13.38 -12.20 -26.29
C HIS A 349 -14.53 -11.23 -26.01
N ASP A 350 -15.21 -11.37 -24.90
CA ASP A 350 -16.32 -10.50 -24.47
C ASP A 350 -15.81 -9.55 -23.37
N THR A 351 -14.85 -8.72 -23.75
CA THR A 351 -14.14 -7.81 -22.84
C THR A 351 -14.01 -6.44 -23.48
N GLU A 352 -14.43 -5.42 -22.77
CA GLU A 352 -14.10 -4.02 -23.06
C GLU A 352 -12.92 -3.60 -22.16
N ALA A 353 -11.75 -3.41 -22.77
CA ALA A 353 -10.56 -3.04 -22.00
C ALA A 353 -9.78 -1.94 -22.69
N SER A 354 -9.30 -0.98 -21.88
CA SER A 354 -8.41 0.07 -22.36
C SER A 354 -7.38 0.46 -21.32
N HIS A 355 -6.19 0.86 -21.79
CA HIS A 355 -5.18 1.43 -20.93
C HIS A 355 -4.53 2.66 -21.56
N SER A 356 -4.01 3.55 -20.72
CA SER A 356 -3.18 4.69 -21.13
C SER A 356 -2.14 5.00 -20.05
N ALA A 357 -0.96 5.38 -20.48
CA ALA A 357 0.08 5.93 -19.61
C ALA A 357 0.66 7.20 -20.25
N THR A 358 0.91 8.20 -19.44
CA THR A 358 1.49 9.48 -19.89
C THR A 358 2.53 9.92 -18.88
N VAL A 359 3.73 10.19 -19.38
CA VAL A 359 4.79 10.84 -18.64
C VAL A 359 5.16 12.13 -19.37
N GLY A 360 5.19 13.24 -18.69
CA GLY A 360 5.48 14.55 -19.31
C GLY A 360 5.94 15.58 -18.30
N GLN A 361 6.52 16.66 -18.80
CA GLN A 361 6.84 17.85 -18.00
C GLN A 361 5.68 18.83 -18.00
N VAL A 362 5.79 19.86 -17.16
CA VAL A 362 4.85 20.98 -17.16
C VAL A 362 4.80 21.64 -18.55
N ASP A 363 3.60 21.90 -19.04
CA ASP A 363 3.39 22.49 -20.38
C ASP A 363 3.89 23.93 -20.44
N ASP A 364 4.80 24.20 -21.36
CA ASP A 364 5.41 25.55 -21.55
C ASP A 364 4.38 26.61 -21.93
N GLU A 365 3.31 26.29 -22.64
CA GLU A 365 2.26 27.23 -23.02
C GLU A 365 1.41 27.60 -21.80
N GLU A 366 1.07 26.62 -20.95
CA GLU A 366 0.37 26.84 -19.69
C GLU A 366 1.21 27.68 -18.74
N MET A 367 2.49 27.36 -18.59
CA MET A 367 3.44 28.11 -17.78
C MET A 367 3.57 29.56 -18.30
N LEU A 368 3.74 29.76 -19.61
CA LEU A 368 3.80 31.08 -20.22
C LEU A 368 2.51 31.86 -20.02
N TYR A 369 1.35 31.20 -20.12
CA TYR A 369 0.07 31.84 -19.88
C TYR A 369 -0.03 32.34 -18.44
N MET A 370 0.30 31.54 -17.44
CA MET A 370 0.21 31.91 -16.04
C MET A 370 1.21 33.00 -15.65
N THR A 371 2.45 32.91 -16.11
CA THR A 371 3.47 33.93 -15.84
C THR A 371 3.16 35.26 -16.54
N SER A 372 2.57 35.23 -17.74
CA SER A 372 2.08 36.43 -18.43
C SER A 372 0.94 37.16 -17.71
N ARG A 373 0.25 36.47 -16.79
CA ARG A 373 -0.80 37.01 -15.92
C ARG A 373 -0.27 37.55 -14.60
N GLY A 374 1.05 37.50 -14.38
CA GLY A 374 1.72 38.09 -13.23
C GLY A 374 1.96 37.12 -12.07
N LEU A 375 1.76 35.82 -12.29
CA LEU A 375 2.23 34.81 -11.37
C LEU A 375 3.76 34.63 -11.53
N ASP A 376 4.49 34.46 -10.44
CA ASP A 376 5.86 33.95 -10.51
C ASP A 376 5.85 32.47 -10.89
N GLU A 377 6.99 31.98 -11.32
CA GLU A 377 7.13 30.63 -11.86
C GLU A 377 6.82 29.56 -10.81
N GLU A 378 7.30 29.73 -9.58
CA GLU A 378 7.06 28.82 -8.46
C GLU A 378 5.56 28.68 -8.18
N ARG A 379 4.85 29.81 -8.04
CA ARG A 379 3.41 29.81 -7.80
C ARG A 379 2.61 29.23 -8.98
N ALA A 380 3.06 29.47 -10.21
CA ALA A 380 2.43 28.90 -11.40
C ALA A 380 2.59 27.36 -11.40
N THR A 381 3.79 26.87 -11.11
CA THR A 381 4.06 25.42 -10.98
C THR A 381 3.17 24.78 -9.91
N ASN A 382 3.12 25.36 -8.71
CA ASN A 382 2.30 24.86 -7.61
C ASN A 382 0.83 24.73 -8.00
N MET A 383 0.27 25.77 -8.65
CA MET A 383 -1.13 25.74 -9.11
C MET A 383 -1.37 24.68 -10.21
N LEU A 384 -0.41 24.46 -11.10
CA LEU A 384 -0.50 23.41 -12.14
C LEU A 384 -0.47 22.03 -11.50
N VAL A 385 0.40 21.80 -10.52
CA VAL A 385 0.50 20.53 -9.78
C VAL A 385 -0.77 20.27 -8.96
N GLU A 386 -1.29 21.27 -8.23
CA GLU A 386 -2.56 21.14 -7.53
C GLU A 386 -3.69 20.76 -8.51
N GLY A 387 -3.78 21.47 -9.66
CA GLY A 387 -4.75 21.16 -10.72
C GLY A 387 -4.57 19.76 -11.32
N PHE A 388 -3.32 19.29 -11.41
CA PHE A 388 -3.01 17.96 -11.91
C PHE A 388 -3.56 16.85 -10.99
N PHE A 389 -3.57 17.04 -9.67
CA PHE A 389 -4.12 16.07 -8.73
C PHE A 389 -5.66 16.10 -8.60
N VAL A 390 -6.34 17.18 -9.00
CA VAL A 390 -7.80 17.30 -8.86
C VAL A 390 -8.56 16.06 -9.32
N PRO A 391 -8.32 15.48 -10.52
CA PRO A 391 -9.08 14.31 -10.95
C PRO A 391 -8.91 13.07 -10.07
N VAL A 392 -7.73 12.85 -9.47
CA VAL A 392 -7.55 11.73 -8.54
C VAL A 392 -8.17 12.05 -7.18
N LEU A 393 -8.12 13.29 -6.74
CA LEU A 393 -8.77 13.72 -5.50
C LEU A 393 -10.31 13.65 -5.61
N GLU A 394 -10.87 13.91 -6.78
CA GLU A 394 -12.32 13.76 -7.03
C GLU A 394 -12.77 12.28 -6.97
N GLU A 395 -11.85 11.34 -7.25
CA GLU A 395 -12.11 9.90 -7.11
C GLU A 395 -12.10 9.42 -5.65
N VAL A 396 -11.51 10.21 -4.75
CA VAL A 396 -11.47 9.92 -3.32
C VAL A 396 -12.82 10.26 -2.71
N ALA A 397 -13.65 9.25 -2.48
CA ALA A 397 -15.01 9.42 -1.95
C ALA A 397 -15.04 9.87 -0.47
N VAL A 398 -13.95 9.71 0.27
CA VAL A 398 -13.81 10.05 1.68
C VAL A 398 -13.27 11.47 1.81
N ASP A 399 -14.10 12.42 2.28
CA ASP A 399 -13.73 13.82 2.37
C ASP A 399 -12.47 14.07 3.20
N GLU A 400 -12.36 13.44 4.37
CA GLU A 400 -11.18 13.56 5.24
C GLU A 400 -9.89 13.06 4.55
N LEU A 401 -9.95 11.93 3.86
CA LEU A 401 -8.81 11.39 3.13
C LEU A 401 -8.38 12.30 1.99
N ARG A 402 -9.36 12.88 1.29
CA ARG A 402 -9.12 13.84 0.20
C ARG A 402 -8.47 15.13 0.71
N GLU A 403 -8.93 15.67 1.83
CA GLU A 403 -8.36 16.86 2.46
C GLU A 403 -6.93 16.59 2.94
N ASP A 404 -6.70 15.50 3.65
CA ASP A 404 -5.37 15.11 4.13
C ASP A 404 -4.37 14.90 3.00
N LEU A 405 -4.76 14.19 1.95
CA LEU A 405 -3.90 13.98 0.78
C LEU A 405 -3.60 15.31 0.07
N GLY A 406 -4.59 16.17 -0.06
CA GLY A 406 -4.41 17.53 -0.61
C GLY A 406 -3.45 18.37 0.23
N ASP A 407 -3.56 18.34 1.55
CA ASP A 407 -2.67 19.05 2.47
C ASP A 407 -1.22 18.53 2.41
N LEU A 408 -1.03 17.21 2.33
CA LEU A 408 0.29 16.60 2.17
C LEU A 408 0.94 16.99 0.85
N ILE A 409 0.18 16.97 -0.26
CA ILE A 409 0.66 17.44 -1.57
C ILE A 409 1.05 18.93 -1.50
N ALA A 410 0.19 19.78 -0.93
CA ALA A 410 0.45 21.20 -0.79
C ALA A 410 1.68 21.49 0.10
N ALA A 411 1.95 20.65 1.09
CA ALA A 411 3.14 20.77 1.94
C ALA A 411 4.46 20.48 1.19
N ARG A 412 4.42 19.67 0.13
CA ARG A 412 5.58 19.35 -0.74
C ARG A 412 5.89 20.45 -1.75
N LEU A 413 4.94 21.32 -2.04
CA LEU A 413 5.06 22.43 -3.01
C LEU A 413 5.60 23.74 -2.40
N ARG A 414 6.33 23.70 -1.31
CA ARG A 414 6.83 24.89 -0.59
C ARG A 414 8.29 25.14 -0.86
#